data_82ed6ef4a8c0014c8dd2ed910ba511d5
#
_entry.id   82ed6ef4a8c0014c8dd2ed910ba511d5
#
_cell.length_a   1.000
_cell.length_b   1.000
_cell.length_c   1.000
_cell.angle_alpha   90.00
_cell.angle_beta   90.00
_cell.angle_gamma   90.00
#
_symmetry.space_group_name_H-M   'P 1'
#
loop_
_entity.id
_entity.type
_entity.pdbx_description
1 polymer ?
#
loop_
_entity_poly.entity_id
_entity_poly.type
_entity_poly.pdbx_seq_one_letter_code
_entity_poly.pdbx_strand_id
1 'polypeptide(L)'
;MPRFTRWLPAALLSAAALLASTAASAQAGADHLLRIGYQKAGLLAVVKAQGALDDKLKSLGYTVKWFEFPAGPQLLEALNANSIDFGYTGAPPPVFAQAGGVRFVYVGAEQPAPHNEAIFVRAGSPIRDVAGLRGKKVALQKGSSSNYLLLAALNKVGLRYDEIHPVYLAPADARAAFESGDVDAWVVWDPYYAAAQGSLKVRTLSDYTGLTATYNFYEATRDFAAAHPEVVGAVLRQLRETGLWVNAHPAETAAIIAPKVGLDTALVETWFKRVPFGAVPIDERIVASQQAVADAFYGVKLIPRKLEVAENVWRDRAVDEALAAK
;
A
#
# COMPACT_ATOMS: atom_id res chain seq x y z
N MET A 1 82.65 -31.07 16.80
CA MET A 1 81.58 -30.40 16.05
C MET A 1 80.24 -30.99 16.39
N PRO A 2 79.34 -30.33 17.17
CA PRO A 2 78.08 -30.89 17.55
C PRO A 2 77.01 -30.46 16.55
N ARG A 3 76.16 -31.43 16.16
CA ARG A 3 74.97 -31.23 15.29
C ARG A 3 73.81 -30.63 16.10
N PHE A 4 73.29 -29.44 15.72
CA PHE A 4 72.07 -28.85 16.28
C PHE A 4 70.86 -29.39 15.54
N THR A 5 70.00 -30.17 16.17
CA THR A 5 68.71 -30.58 15.72
C THR A 5 67.70 -29.42 15.95
N ARG A 6 67.09 -28.91 14.88
CA ARG A 6 66.01 -27.89 14.96
C ARG A 6 64.69 -28.55 15.28
N TRP A 7 64.15 -28.27 16.43
CA TRP A 7 62.74 -28.51 16.76
C TRP A 7 61.96 -27.25 16.51
N LEU A 8 61.02 -27.25 15.55
CA LEU A 8 60.02 -26.21 15.35
C LEU A 8 58.71 -26.65 16.01
N PRO A 9 58.02 -25.73 16.70
CA PRO A 9 56.89 -26.12 17.55
C PRO A 9 55.59 -26.30 16.74
N ALA A 10 54.96 -27.47 16.94
CA ALA A 10 53.63 -27.80 16.44
C ALA A 10 52.47 -27.00 17.12
N ALA A 11 52.78 -25.99 17.90
CA ALA A 11 51.82 -25.23 18.71
C ALA A 11 51.12 -24.10 17.99
N LEU A 12 51.56 -23.69 16.79
CA LEU A 12 50.98 -22.57 16.06
C LEU A 12 49.80 -22.93 15.13
N LEU A 13 49.60 -24.22 14.81
CA LEU A 13 48.49 -24.69 13.95
C LEU A 13 47.20 -24.92 14.72
N SER A 14 47.22 -25.09 16.03
CA SER A 14 46.00 -25.31 16.84
C SER A 14 45.29 -24.01 17.22
N ALA A 15 45.97 -22.86 17.24
CA ALA A 15 45.38 -21.56 17.55
C ALA A 15 44.58 -20.96 16.39
N ALA A 16 44.96 -21.26 15.13
CA ALA A 16 44.26 -20.77 13.94
C ALA A 16 42.93 -21.47 13.72
N ALA A 17 42.78 -22.75 14.12
CA ALA A 17 41.53 -23.50 13.97
C ALA A 17 40.45 -23.08 14.99
N LEU A 18 40.86 -22.61 16.18
CA LEU A 18 39.93 -22.11 17.20
C LEU A 18 39.39 -20.69 16.89
N LEU A 19 40.14 -19.85 16.20
CA LEU A 19 39.70 -18.52 15.76
C LEU A 19 38.75 -18.56 14.55
N ALA A 20 38.85 -19.58 13.69
CA ALA A 20 37.92 -19.78 12.56
C ALA A 20 36.55 -20.29 13.02
N SER A 21 36.47 -21.03 14.13
CA SER A 21 35.20 -21.55 14.66
C SER A 21 34.36 -20.48 15.38
N THR A 22 34.97 -19.41 15.90
CA THR A 22 34.25 -18.31 16.56
C THR A 22 33.70 -17.30 15.56
N ALA A 23 34.31 -17.18 14.36
CA ALA A 23 33.82 -16.31 13.32
C ALA A 23 32.54 -16.87 12.64
N ALA A 24 32.40 -18.20 12.55
CA ALA A 24 31.21 -18.85 12.00
C ALA A 24 30.00 -18.78 12.93
N SER A 25 30.18 -18.67 14.23
CA SER A 25 29.10 -18.56 15.21
C SER A 25 28.60 -17.12 15.41
N ALA A 26 29.38 -16.11 15.02
CA ALA A 26 28.99 -14.71 15.11
C ALA A 26 28.04 -14.27 13.97
N GLN A 27 27.87 -15.08 12.92
CA GLN A 27 26.99 -14.81 11.77
C GLN A 27 25.57 -15.40 11.93
N ALA A 28 25.33 -16.15 13.00
CA ALA A 28 24.04 -16.81 13.28
C ALA A 28 23.07 -15.96 14.11
N GLY A 29 23.25 -14.65 14.17
CA GLY A 29 22.44 -13.77 15.02
C GLY A 29 22.25 -12.34 14.51
N ALA A 30 22.44 -12.06 13.22
CA ALA A 30 21.97 -10.80 12.68
C ALA A 30 20.46 -10.88 12.53
N ASP A 31 19.69 -10.25 13.43
CA ASP A 31 18.26 -10.06 13.24
C ASP A 31 18.04 -9.38 11.87
N HIS A 32 17.42 -10.10 10.96
CA HIS A 32 17.05 -9.54 9.68
C HIS A 32 15.96 -8.50 9.91
N LEU A 33 16.09 -7.35 9.27
CA LEU A 33 15.13 -6.26 9.39
C LEU A 33 14.16 -6.26 8.22
N LEU A 34 12.85 -6.31 8.51
CA LEU A 34 11.79 -6.01 7.54
C LEU A 34 11.19 -4.64 7.86
N ARG A 35 11.25 -3.72 6.89
CA ARG A 35 10.71 -2.36 7.01
C ARG A 35 9.39 -2.29 6.23
N ILE A 36 8.28 -2.10 6.94
CA ILE A 36 6.94 -2.05 6.34
C ILE A 36 6.40 -0.63 6.34
N GLY A 37 6.09 -0.13 5.14
CA GLY A 37 5.32 1.10 4.95
C GLY A 37 3.83 0.83 5.03
N TYR A 38 3.11 1.64 5.82
CA TYR A 38 1.66 1.54 5.92
C TYR A 38 1.00 2.91 5.92
N GLN A 39 -0.31 2.93 5.65
CA GLN A 39 -1.16 4.11 5.77
C GLN A 39 -2.18 3.87 6.88
N LYS A 40 -2.82 4.94 7.39
CA LYS A 40 -3.95 4.79 8.36
C LYS A 40 -5.10 3.95 7.79
N ALA A 41 -5.23 3.92 6.45
CA ALA A 41 -6.10 3.03 5.70
C ALA A 41 -5.46 1.66 5.46
N GLY A 42 -6.30 0.65 5.22
CA GLY A 42 -5.87 -0.67 4.77
C GLY A 42 -5.55 -1.66 5.88
N LEU A 43 -5.34 -2.89 5.44
CA LEU A 43 -5.20 -4.05 6.35
C LEU A 43 -3.90 -4.03 7.15
N LEU A 44 -2.82 -3.42 6.62
CA LEU A 44 -1.53 -3.31 7.32
C LEU A 44 -1.64 -2.56 8.65
N ALA A 45 -2.54 -1.56 8.75
CA ALA A 45 -2.79 -0.87 10.01
C ALA A 45 -3.40 -1.80 11.08
N VAL A 46 -4.27 -2.73 10.67
CA VAL A 46 -4.86 -3.75 11.56
C VAL A 46 -3.80 -4.77 11.98
N VAL A 47 -3.04 -5.31 11.01
CA VAL A 47 -1.95 -6.27 11.27
C VAL A 47 -0.95 -5.71 12.27
N LYS A 48 -0.52 -4.44 12.07
CA LYS A 48 0.36 -3.74 13.03
C LYS A 48 -0.29 -3.61 14.41
N ALA A 49 -1.59 -3.29 14.45
CA ALA A 49 -2.30 -3.10 15.72
C ALA A 49 -2.45 -4.39 16.53
N GLN A 50 -2.58 -5.53 15.84
CA GLN A 50 -2.68 -6.86 16.45
C GLN A 50 -1.32 -7.42 16.91
N GLY A 51 -0.20 -7.05 16.26
CA GLY A 51 1.15 -7.52 16.58
C GLY A 51 1.49 -8.95 16.15
N ALA A 52 0.52 -9.71 15.64
CA ALA A 52 0.70 -11.12 15.29
C ALA A 52 1.77 -11.37 14.20
N LEU A 53 1.95 -10.43 13.27
CA LEU A 53 2.99 -10.49 12.25
C LEU A 53 4.38 -10.36 12.86
N ASP A 54 4.55 -9.44 13.82
CA ASP A 54 5.83 -9.18 14.48
C ASP A 54 6.29 -10.44 15.23
N ASP A 55 5.38 -11.10 15.97
CA ASP A 55 5.66 -12.35 16.69
C ASP A 55 6.01 -13.49 15.72
N LYS A 56 5.27 -13.62 14.62
CA LYS A 56 5.49 -14.65 13.59
C LYS A 56 6.85 -14.48 12.91
N LEU A 57 7.19 -13.25 12.52
CA LEU A 57 8.45 -12.97 11.84
C LEU A 57 9.67 -13.07 12.80
N LYS A 58 9.48 -12.75 14.09
CA LYS A 58 10.51 -12.96 15.10
C LYS A 58 10.91 -14.43 15.20
N SER A 59 9.98 -15.37 15.06
CA SER A 59 10.29 -16.80 15.04
C SER A 59 11.11 -17.22 13.80
N LEU A 60 11.10 -16.41 12.73
CA LEU A 60 11.92 -16.57 11.54
C LEU A 60 13.24 -15.77 11.57
N GLY A 61 13.56 -15.13 12.69
CA GLY A 61 14.78 -14.32 12.85
C GLY A 61 14.66 -12.90 12.28
N TYR A 62 13.44 -12.37 12.13
CA TYR A 62 13.22 -11.03 11.61
C TYR A 62 12.67 -10.09 12.69
N THR A 63 13.15 -8.84 12.67
CA THR A 63 12.55 -7.72 13.40
C THR A 63 11.76 -6.88 12.42
N VAL A 64 10.52 -6.48 12.77
CA VAL A 64 9.67 -5.62 11.93
C VAL A 64 9.79 -4.18 12.39
N LYS A 65 9.96 -3.25 11.44
CA LYS A 65 9.81 -1.80 11.67
C LYS A 65 8.71 -1.23 10.79
N TRP A 66 7.81 -0.49 11.42
CA TRP A 66 6.64 0.11 10.79
C TRP A 66 6.81 1.61 10.55
N PHE A 67 6.52 2.07 9.33
CA PHE A 67 6.61 3.47 8.93
C PHE A 67 5.26 3.93 8.37
N GLU A 68 4.69 4.99 8.97
CA GLU A 68 3.41 5.56 8.53
C GLU A 68 3.62 6.58 7.43
N PHE A 69 2.78 6.50 6.38
CA PHE A 69 2.76 7.43 5.25
C PHE A 69 1.36 8.04 5.08
N PRO A 70 1.27 9.31 4.66
CA PRO A 70 -0.01 9.98 4.47
C PRO A 70 -0.79 9.45 3.26
N ALA A 71 -0.08 8.94 2.23
CA ALA A 71 -0.66 8.41 1.00
C ALA A 71 0.32 7.50 0.25
N GLY A 72 -0.19 6.76 -0.75
CA GLY A 72 0.58 5.81 -1.54
C GLY A 72 1.78 6.39 -2.31
N PRO A 73 1.69 7.56 -2.95
CA PRO A 73 2.85 8.14 -3.64
C PRO A 73 4.08 8.28 -2.75
N GLN A 74 3.95 8.82 -1.54
CA GLN A 74 5.06 8.98 -0.60
C GLN A 74 5.60 7.64 -0.11
N LEU A 75 4.74 6.62 0.02
CA LEU A 75 5.15 5.27 0.37
C LEU A 75 6.03 4.67 -0.75
N LEU A 76 5.62 4.81 -2.02
CA LEU A 76 6.42 4.32 -3.15
C LEU A 76 7.75 5.11 -3.33
N GLU A 77 7.80 6.39 -2.98
CA GLU A 77 9.05 7.16 -2.91
C GLU A 77 10.00 6.58 -1.86
N ALA A 78 9.49 6.22 -0.68
CA ALA A 78 10.29 5.57 0.38
C ALA A 78 10.76 4.17 -0.03
N LEU A 79 9.94 3.42 -0.77
CA LEU A 79 10.31 2.12 -1.33
C LEU A 79 11.42 2.29 -2.39
N ASN A 80 11.32 3.30 -3.27
CA ASN A 80 12.37 3.64 -4.23
C ASN A 80 13.70 4.02 -3.57
N ALA A 81 13.62 4.72 -2.44
CA ALA A 81 14.80 5.11 -1.65
C ALA A 81 15.38 3.97 -0.79
N ASN A 82 14.85 2.74 -0.91
CA ASN A 82 15.17 1.61 -0.05
C ASN A 82 15.02 1.92 1.45
N SER A 83 14.12 2.83 1.82
CA SER A 83 13.79 3.16 3.21
C SER A 83 12.77 2.19 3.81
N ILE A 84 12.00 1.53 2.97
CA ILE A 84 11.10 0.43 3.29
C ILE A 84 11.29 -0.72 2.29
N ASP A 85 10.89 -1.94 2.68
CA ASP A 85 11.03 -3.16 1.89
C ASP A 85 9.71 -3.65 1.34
N PHE A 86 8.61 -3.36 2.05
CA PHE A 86 7.25 -3.81 1.76
C PHE A 86 6.25 -2.70 2.04
N GLY A 87 5.17 -2.65 1.28
CA GLY A 87 4.11 -1.67 1.46
C GLY A 87 2.78 -2.06 0.83
N TYR A 88 1.82 -1.12 0.91
CA TYR A 88 0.47 -1.28 0.39
C TYR A 88 -0.03 0.05 -0.15
N THR A 89 -0.55 0.02 -1.37
CA THR A 89 -1.13 1.21 -2.01
C THR A 89 -2.37 0.89 -2.85
N GLY A 90 -3.08 1.92 -3.28
CA GLY A 90 -4.09 1.80 -4.34
C GLY A 90 -3.45 1.57 -5.71
N ALA A 91 -4.27 1.42 -6.75
CA ALA A 91 -3.81 1.14 -8.11
C ALA A 91 -2.84 2.18 -8.72
N PRO A 92 -3.06 3.50 -8.63
CA PRO A 92 -2.23 4.48 -9.32
C PRO A 92 -0.80 4.65 -8.79
N PRO A 93 -0.50 4.67 -7.49
CA PRO A 93 0.87 4.92 -7.03
C PRO A 93 1.92 4.03 -7.71
N PRO A 94 1.74 2.69 -7.83
CA PRO A 94 2.71 1.86 -8.51
C PRO A 94 2.80 2.11 -10.03
N VAL A 95 1.73 2.60 -10.68
CA VAL A 95 1.78 3.04 -12.09
C VAL A 95 2.73 4.23 -12.24
N PHE A 96 2.60 5.25 -11.38
CA PHE A 96 3.51 6.40 -11.39
C PHE A 96 4.95 5.99 -11.04
N ALA A 97 5.13 5.10 -10.08
CA ALA A 97 6.43 4.56 -9.69
C ALA A 97 7.09 3.81 -10.86
N GLN A 98 6.38 2.91 -11.55
CA GLN A 98 6.88 2.20 -12.72
C GLN A 98 7.21 3.16 -13.87
N ALA A 99 6.38 4.19 -14.10
CA ALA A 99 6.65 5.23 -15.09
C ALA A 99 7.94 6.01 -14.78
N GLY A 100 8.23 6.22 -13.50
CA GLY A 100 9.43 6.83 -12.96
C GLY A 100 10.66 5.92 -12.91
N GLY A 101 10.53 4.62 -13.26
CA GLY A 101 11.64 3.67 -13.27
C GLY A 101 11.97 3.06 -11.90
N VAL A 102 11.06 3.15 -10.93
CA VAL A 102 11.22 2.55 -9.59
C VAL A 102 11.27 1.03 -9.69
N ARG A 103 12.23 0.41 -9.00
CA ARG A 103 12.44 -1.04 -8.99
C ARG A 103 11.63 -1.70 -7.86
N PHE A 104 10.36 -1.91 -8.09
CA PHE A 104 9.47 -2.63 -7.19
C PHE A 104 8.81 -3.82 -7.91
N VAL A 105 8.11 -4.65 -7.15
CA VAL A 105 7.26 -5.72 -7.67
C VAL A 105 5.92 -5.75 -6.95
N TYR A 106 4.86 -6.06 -7.69
CA TYR A 106 3.58 -6.42 -7.12
C TYR A 106 3.65 -7.85 -6.59
N VAL A 107 3.39 -8.06 -5.32
CA VAL A 107 3.46 -9.38 -4.67
C VAL A 107 2.09 -9.92 -4.24
N GLY A 108 1.06 -9.10 -4.23
CA GLY A 108 -0.32 -9.48 -3.90
C GLY A 108 -1.28 -8.33 -4.18
N ALA A 109 -2.58 -8.63 -4.11
CA ALA A 109 -3.62 -7.62 -4.31
C ALA A 109 -4.74 -7.76 -3.26
N GLU A 110 -5.60 -6.76 -3.16
CA GLU A 110 -6.89 -6.83 -2.46
C GLU A 110 -8.04 -6.62 -3.44
N GLN A 111 -9.18 -7.22 -3.14
CA GLN A 111 -10.39 -7.13 -3.96
C GLN A 111 -10.90 -5.68 -4.08
N PRO A 112 -11.64 -5.35 -5.15
CA PRO A 112 -12.24 -4.03 -5.31
C PRO A 112 -13.18 -3.66 -4.17
N ALA A 113 -13.09 -2.41 -3.71
CA ALA A 113 -13.94 -1.84 -2.67
C ALA A 113 -14.62 -0.56 -3.21
N PRO A 114 -15.69 -0.67 -4.01
CA PRO A 114 -16.25 0.45 -4.77
C PRO A 114 -16.76 1.60 -3.93
N HIS A 115 -17.11 1.36 -2.66
CA HIS A 115 -17.65 2.36 -1.75
C HIS A 115 -16.63 2.94 -0.75
N ASN A 116 -15.36 2.50 -0.83
CA ASN A 116 -14.31 2.94 0.08
C ASN A 116 -13.74 4.32 -0.24
N GLU A 117 -14.15 4.91 -1.35
CA GLU A 117 -13.63 6.17 -1.88
C GLU A 117 -14.72 6.92 -2.63
N ALA A 118 -14.74 8.25 -2.54
CA ALA A 118 -15.80 9.04 -3.17
C ALA A 118 -15.35 10.41 -3.64
N ILE A 119 -16.09 10.92 -4.64
CA ILE A 119 -16.15 12.33 -5.02
C ILE A 119 -17.35 12.94 -4.30
N PHE A 120 -17.15 13.98 -3.52
CA PHE A 120 -18.22 14.61 -2.77
C PHE A 120 -18.07 16.14 -2.70
N VAL A 121 -19.19 16.79 -2.41
CA VAL A 121 -19.30 18.24 -2.23
C VAL A 121 -20.00 18.54 -0.91
N ARG A 122 -19.93 19.78 -0.43
CA ARG A 122 -20.75 20.25 0.70
C ARG A 122 -22.25 20.07 0.37
N ALA A 123 -23.06 19.67 1.33
CA ALA A 123 -24.49 19.38 1.08
C ALA A 123 -25.26 20.54 0.46
N GLY A 124 -24.91 21.81 0.82
CA GLY A 124 -25.47 23.03 0.27
C GLY A 124 -24.93 23.43 -1.11
N SER A 125 -23.95 22.71 -1.69
CA SER A 125 -23.40 23.02 -3.00
C SER A 125 -24.46 22.93 -4.11
N PRO A 126 -24.42 23.82 -5.11
CA PRO A 126 -25.27 23.72 -6.30
C PRO A 126 -24.88 22.57 -7.24
N ILE A 127 -23.66 22.01 -7.10
CA ILE A 127 -23.16 20.88 -7.90
C ILE A 127 -23.93 19.63 -7.51
N ARG A 128 -24.64 19.00 -8.44
CA ARG A 128 -25.54 17.86 -8.19
C ARG A 128 -24.97 16.53 -8.66
N ASP A 129 -24.08 16.54 -9.64
CA ASP A 129 -23.47 15.39 -10.29
C ASP A 129 -22.03 15.69 -10.72
N VAL A 130 -21.38 14.69 -11.33
CA VAL A 130 -19.98 14.80 -11.81
C VAL A 130 -19.85 15.80 -12.96
N ALA A 131 -20.89 15.94 -13.83
CA ALA A 131 -20.85 16.89 -14.95
C ALA A 131 -20.81 18.35 -14.44
N GLY A 132 -21.40 18.61 -13.27
CA GLY A 132 -21.36 19.92 -12.61
C GLY A 132 -19.96 20.32 -12.07
N LEU A 133 -18.96 19.45 -12.16
CA LEU A 133 -17.56 19.77 -11.80
C LEU A 133 -16.83 20.59 -12.88
N ARG A 134 -17.42 20.83 -14.06
CA ARG A 134 -16.82 21.67 -15.09
C ARG A 134 -16.45 23.05 -14.55
N GLY A 135 -15.16 23.42 -14.73
CA GLY A 135 -14.60 24.68 -14.23
C GLY A 135 -14.46 24.77 -12.70
N LYS A 136 -14.66 23.67 -11.95
CA LYS A 136 -14.60 23.66 -10.48
C LYS A 136 -13.24 23.25 -9.96
N LYS A 137 -12.92 23.76 -8.75
CA LYS A 137 -11.73 23.33 -8.00
C LYS A 137 -12.01 22.03 -7.28
N VAL A 138 -11.28 20.98 -7.62
CA VAL A 138 -11.43 19.64 -7.05
C VAL A 138 -10.17 19.26 -6.30
N ALA A 139 -10.25 19.12 -4.99
CA ALA A 139 -9.11 18.68 -4.16
C ALA A 139 -8.92 17.17 -4.25
N LEU A 140 -7.68 16.73 -4.38
CA LEU A 140 -7.29 15.31 -4.41
C LEU A 140 -5.77 15.15 -4.23
N GLN A 141 -5.32 13.95 -3.83
CA GLN A 141 -3.89 13.61 -3.86
C GLN A 141 -3.49 13.19 -5.28
N LYS A 142 -2.50 13.87 -5.85
CA LYS A 142 -1.95 13.51 -7.18
C LYS A 142 -1.37 12.10 -7.18
N GLY A 143 -1.68 11.32 -8.22
CA GLY A 143 -1.14 9.97 -8.38
C GLY A 143 -1.71 8.93 -7.41
N SER A 144 -2.77 9.25 -6.66
CA SER A 144 -3.49 8.33 -5.78
C SER A 144 -4.70 7.68 -6.46
N SER A 145 -5.37 6.74 -5.76
CA SER A 145 -6.65 6.17 -6.18
C SER A 145 -7.71 7.24 -6.44
N SER A 146 -7.76 8.31 -5.62
CA SER A 146 -8.64 9.47 -5.83
C SER A 146 -8.42 10.17 -7.17
N ASN A 147 -7.17 10.20 -7.65
CA ASN A 147 -6.86 10.76 -8.96
C ASN A 147 -7.47 9.92 -10.08
N TYR A 148 -7.43 8.58 -9.95
CA TYR A 148 -8.06 7.70 -10.94
C TYR A 148 -9.59 7.71 -10.85
N LEU A 149 -10.16 7.69 -9.63
CA LEU A 149 -11.60 7.81 -9.44
C LEU A 149 -12.15 9.05 -10.14
N LEU A 150 -11.49 10.20 -9.92
CA LEU A 150 -11.89 11.45 -10.58
C LEU A 150 -11.80 11.34 -12.11
N LEU A 151 -10.69 10.85 -12.64
CA LEU A 151 -10.50 10.66 -14.08
C LEU A 151 -11.57 9.74 -14.68
N ALA A 152 -11.82 8.59 -14.06
CA ALA A 152 -12.80 7.61 -14.53
C ALA A 152 -14.23 8.18 -14.48
N ALA A 153 -14.58 8.90 -13.40
CA ALA A 153 -15.90 9.51 -13.26
C ALA A 153 -16.14 10.65 -14.27
N LEU A 154 -15.12 11.48 -14.52
CA LEU A 154 -15.17 12.52 -15.54
C LEU A 154 -15.34 11.91 -16.95
N ASN A 155 -14.56 10.91 -17.30
CA ASN A 155 -14.66 10.22 -18.59
C ASN A 155 -16.04 9.61 -18.82
N LYS A 156 -16.66 9.04 -17.77
CA LYS A 156 -18.02 8.45 -17.84
C LYS A 156 -19.07 9.45 -18.26
N VAL A 157 -18.91 10.73 -17.90
CA VAL A 157 -19.85 11.81 -18.26
C VAL A 157 -19.38 12.67 -19.43
N GLY A 158 -18.30 12.26 -20.12
CA GLY A 158 -17.74 12.98 -21.27
C GLY A 158 -17.07 14.30 -20.93
N LEU A 159 -16.61 14.47 -19.68
CA LEU A 159 -15.88 15.65 -19.23
C LEU A 159 -14.38 15.34 -19.23
N ARG A 160 -13.58 16.17 -19.91
CA ARG A 160 -12.13 16.00 -19.94
C ARG A 160 -11.50 16.49 -18.63
N TYR A 161 -10.34 15.92 -18.28
CA TYR A 161 -9.61 16.28 -17.05
C TYR A 161 -9.14 17.74 -17.03
N ASP A 162 -8.85 18.33 -18.20
CA ASP A 162 -8.46 19.74 -18.36
C ASP A 162 -9.63 20.75 -18.30
N GLU A 163 -10.88 20.25 -18.21
CA GLU A 163 -12.07 21.09 -18.04
C GLU A 163 -12.43 21.32 -16.56
N ILE A 164 -11.65 20.77 -15.62
CA ILE A 164 -11.74 21.05 -14.19
C ILE A 164 -10.44 21.72 -13.73
N HIS A 165 -10.41 22.19 -12.45
CA HIS A 165 -9.21 22.72 -11.82
C HIS A 165 -8.78 21.78 -10.68
N PRO A 166 -7.91 20.75 -10.94
CA PRO A 166 -7.45 19.87 -9.89
C PRO A 166 -6.53 20.62 -8.92
N VAL A 167 -6.81 20.51 -7.61
CA VAL A 167 -6.00 21.08 -6.54
C VAL A 167 -5.32 19.93 -5.81
N TYR A 168 -4.02 19.78 -6.03
CA TYR A 168 -3.26 18.66 -5.51
C TYR A 168 -2.80 18.90 -4.07
N LEU A 169 -3.44 18.23 -3.12
CA LEU A 169 -3.22 18.35 -1.68
C LEU A 169 -3.14 16.98 -1.02
N ALA A 170 -2.37 16.87 0.05
CA ALA A 170 -2.44 15.70 0.93
C ALA A 170 -3.83 15.66 1.62
N PRO A 171 -4.31 14.48 2.04
CA PRO A 171 -5.68 14.35 2.56
C PRO A 171 -6.03 15.32 3.71
N ALA A 172 -5.10 15.58 4.63
CA ALA A 172 -5.33 16.51 5.74
C ALA A 172 -5.49 17.97 5.25
N ASP A 173 -4.63 18.40 4.32
CA ASP A 173 -4.68 19.76 3.75
C ASP A 173 -5.91 19.92 2.84
N ALA A 174 -6.26 18.85 2.07
CA ALA A 174 -7.48 18.82 1.26
C ALA A 174 -8.74 18.97 2.13
N ARG A 175 -8.75 18.36 3.33
CA ARG A 175 -9.83 18.53 4.29
C ARG A 175 -9.96 20.00 4.71
N ALA A 176 -8.87 20.64 5.11
CA ALA A 176 -8.87 22.03 5.51
C ALA A 176 -9.37 22.96 4.39
N ALA A 177 -8.87 22.78 3.15
CA ALA A 177 -9.31 23.53 1.98
C ALA A 177 -10.79 23.29 1.62
N PHE A 178 -11.30 22.09 1.87
CA PHE A 178 -12.71 21.78 1.66
C PHE A 178 -13.61 22.42 2.74
N GLU A 179 -13.18 22.40 3.99
CA GLU A 179 -13.90 23.02 5.11
C GLU A 179 -13.97 24.56 4.96
N SER A 180 -12.86 25.20 4.58
CA SER A 180 -12.79 26.67 4.37
C SER A 180 -13.58 27.13 3.15
N GLY A 181 -13.84 26.24 2.17
CA GLY A 181 -14.50 26.58 0.91
C GLY A 181 -13.55 26.99 -0.21
N ASP A 182 -12.24 26.81 -0.05
CA ASP A 182 -11.23 27.12 -1.07
C ASP A 182 -11.32 26.16 -2.28
N VAL A 183 -11.95 25.00 -2.08
CA VAL A 183 -12.26 24.04 -3.15
C VAL A 183 -13.75 23.69 -3.16
N ASP A 184 -14.27 23.33 -4.34
CA ASP A 184 -15.69 23.04 -4.55
C ASP A 184 -16.05 21.60 -4.21
N ALA A 185 -15.13 20.67 -4.50
CA ALA A 185 -15.27 19.23 -4.28
C ALA A 185 -14.00 18.64 -3.71
N TRP A 186 -14.14 17.47 -3.07
CA TRP A 186 -13.04 16.70 -2.55
C TRP A 186 -13.18 15.23 -2.96
N VAL A 187 -12.06 14.60 -3.35
CA VAL A 187 -11.98 13.18 -3.70
C VAL A 187 -11.00 12.53 -2.74
N VAL A 188 -11.47 11.55 -1.96
CA VAL A 188 -10.63 10.90 -0.96
C VAL A 188 -11.21 9.52 -0.56
N TRP A 189 -10.34 8.68 -0.03
CA TRP A 189 -10.63 7.34 0.50
C TRP A 189 -10.87 7.35 2.03
N ASP A 190 -11.39 6.23 2.55
CA ASP A 190 -11.50 6.01 3.99
C ASP A 190 -10.10 5.87 4.65
N PRO A 191 -9.90 6.33 5.87
CA PRO A 191 -10.92 6.83 6.81
C PRO A 191 -11.32 8.31 6.60
N TYR A 192 -10.68 9.04 5.71
CA TYR A 192 -10.95 10.48 5.50
C TYR A 192 -12.37 10.72 5.01
N TYR A 193 -12.88 9.83 4.14
CA TYR A 193 -14.25 9.90 3.64
C TYR A 193 -15.27 9.66 4.78
N ALA A 194 -15.08 8.63 5.60
CA ALA A 194 -15.92 8.39 6.77
C ALA A 194 -15.86 9.57 7.76
N ALA A 195 -14.66 10.12 7.99
CA ALA A 195 -14.49 11.31 8.83
C ALA A 195 -15.27 12.52 8.30
N ALA A 196 -15.23 12.74 6.96
CA ALA A 196 -16.01 13.83 6.33
C ALA A 196 -17.51 13.58 6.46
N GLN A 197 -17.98 12.35 6.30
CA GLN A 197 -19.39 11.98 6.48
C GLN A 197 -19.87 12.20 7.93
N GLY A 198 -19.02 11.91 8.91
CA GLY A 198 -19.36 12.04 10.33
C GLY A 198 -19.32 13.47 10.86
N SER A 199 -18.43 14.31 10.33
CA SER A 199 -18.19 15.67 10.87
C SER A 199 -18.66 16.80 9.97
N LEU A 200 -18.86 16.55 8.67
CA LEU A 200 -19.25 17.53 7.66
C LEU A 200 -20.58 17.12 7.01
N LYS A 201 -21.39 18.12 6.66
CA LYS A 201 -22.58 17.87 5.85
C LYS A 201 -22.17 17.76 4.38
N VAL A 202 -21.94 16.53 3.90
CA VAL A 202 -21.50 16.24 2.54
C VAL A 202 -22.56 15.52 1.73
N ARG A 203 -22.48 15.65 0.40
CA ARG A 203 -23.23 14.89 -0.59
C ARG A 203 -22.25 14.24 -1.55
N THR A 204 -22.30 12.91 -1.62
CA THR A 204 -21.54 12.12 -2.59
C THR A 204 -22.09 12.33 -4.00
N LEU A 205 -21.21 12.58 -4.95
CA LEU A 205 -21.53 12.69 -6.37
C LEU A 205 -21.27 11.38 -7.12
N SER A 206 -20.19 10.67 -6.74
CA SER A 206 -19.80 9.39 -7.34
C SER A 206 -18.85 8.63 -6.40
N ASP A 207 -18.84 7.33 -6.55
CA ASP A 207 -17.82 6.39 -6.08
C ASP A 207 -17.40 5.49 -7.26
N TYR A 208 -16.78 4.34 -7.02
CA TYR A 208 -16.43 3.41 -8.10
C TYR A 208 -17.59 2.58 -8.65
N THR A 209 -18.82 2.77 -8.17
CA THR A 209 -19.99 2.04 -8.66
C THR A 209 -20.23 2.31 -10.16
N GLY A 210 -20.20 1.24 -10.95
CA GLY A 210 -20.38 1.34 -12.40
C GLY A 210 -19.20 1.96 -13.14
N LEU A 211 -18.04 2.06 -12.51
CA LEU A 211 -16.73 2.35 -13.13
C LEU A 211 -15.93 1.05 -13.25
N THR A 212 -14.79 1.12 -13.94
CA THR A 212 -13.84 0.01 -13.99
C THR A 212 -13.34 -0.32 -12.58
N ALA A 213 -13.49 -1.59 -12.18
CA ALA A 213 -13.00 -2.06 -10.89
C ALA A 213 -11.48 -1.85 -10.79
N THR A 214 -11.04 -1.32 -9.66
CA THR A 214 -9.61 -1.19 -9.33
C THR A 214 -9.29 -2.04 -8.11
N TYR A 215 -8.07 -2.57 -8.08
CA TYR A 215 -7.53 -3.34 -6.98
C TYR A 215 -6.55 -2.48 -6.19
N ASN A 216 -6.36 -2.80 -4.92
CA ASN A 216 -5.20 -2.31 -4.19
C ASN A 216 -4.09 -3.36 -4.25
N PHE A 217 -2.86 -2.95 -4.02
CA PHE A 217 -1.70 -3.83 -4.19
C PHE A 217 -0.81 -3.83 -2.96
N TYR A 218 -0.19 -4.98 -2.74
CA TYR A 218 0.97 -5.15 -1.89
C TYR A 218 2.20 -5.13 -2.77
N GLU A 219 3.16 -4.27 -2.44
CA GLU A 219 4.40 -4.08 -3.17
C GLU A 219 5.60 -4.39 -2.28
N ALA A 220 6.65 -4.89 -2.90
CA ALA A 220 7.95 -5.04 -2.26
C ALA A 220 9.05 -4.48 -3.16
N THR A 221 10.20 -4.12 -2.59
CA THR A 221 11.39 -3.91 -3.41
C THR A 221 11.73 -5.21 -4.12
N ARG A 222 12.14 -5.14 -5.39
CA ARG A 222 12.51 -6.34 -6.16
C ARG A 222 13.64 -7.11 -5.48
N ASP A 223 14.61 -6.40 -4.90
CA ASP A 223 15.77 -7.00 -4.26
C ASP A 223 15.37 -7.74 -2.96
N PHE A 224 14.45 -7.18 -2.16
CA PHE A 224 13.92 -7.85 -0.96
C PHE A 224 13.09 -9.09 -1.32
N ALA A 225 12.20 -8.98 -2.30
CA ALA A 225 11.37 -10.10 -2.73
C ALA A 225 12.22 -11.27 -3.27
N ALA A 226 13.32 -10.98 -3.99
CA ALA A 226 14.23 -11.99 -4.51
C ALA A 226 15.09 -12.64 -3.41
N ALA A 227 15.52 -11.87 -2.41
CA ALA A 227 16.38 -12.39 -1.33
C ALA A 227 15.59 -13.12 -0.22
N HIS A 228 14.30 -12.76 -0.01
CA HIS A 228 13.49 -13.21 1.13
C HIS A 228 12.05 -13.62 0.72
N PRO A 229 11.86 -14.49 -0.28
CA PRO A 229 10.53 -14.84 -0.78
C PRO A 229 9.65 -15.51 0.29
N GLU A 230 10.24 -16.27 1.20
CA GLU A 230 9.56 -16.91 2.32
C GLU A 230 8.99 -15.90 3.33
N VAL A 231 9.68 -14.76 3.52
CA VAL A 231 9.20 -13.66 4.38
C VAL A 231 8.05 -12.93 3.72
N VAL A 232 8.17 -12.63 2.42
CA VAL A 232 7.05 -12.04 1.64
C VAL A 232 5.83 -12.96 1.70
N GLY A 233 6.01 -14.28 1.51
CA GLY A 233 4.95 -15.27 1.66
C GLY A 233 4.33 -15.29 3.06
N ALA A 234 5.16 -15.18 4.12
CA ALA A 234 4.67 -15.12 5.50
C ALA A 234 3.83 -13.86 5.77
N VAL A 235 4.26 -12.70 5.27
CA VAL A 235 3.50 -11.44 5.36
C VAL A 235 2.15 -11.56 4.65
N LEU A 236 2.14 -12.05 3.42
CA LEU A 236 0.91 -12.20 2.62
C LEU A 236 -0.07 -13.19 3.25
N ARG A 237 0.42 -14.30 3.83
CA ARG A 237 -0.41 -15.24 4.58
C ARG A 237 -1.05 -14.59 5.80
N GLN A 238 -0.27 -13.82 6.57
CA GLN A 238 -0.82 -13.07 7.72
C GLN A 238 -1.86 -12.04 7.28
N LEU A 239 -1.63 -11.33 6.17
CA LEU A 239 -2.60 -10.38 5.61
C LEU A 239 -3.89 -11.07 5.20
N ARG A 240 -3.81 -12.24 4.59
CA ARG A 240 -4.98 -13.03 4.25
C ARG A 240 -5.75 -13.49 5.47
N GLU A 241 -5.07 -14.08 6.46
CA GLU A 241 -5.66 -14.55 7.73
C GLU A 241 -6.34 -13.38 8.48
N THR A 242 -5.63 -12.25 8.61
CA THR A 242 -6.18 -11.05 9.26
C THR A 242 -7.36 -10.49 8.47
N GLY A 243 -7.32 -10.49 7.14
CA GLY A 243 -8.43 -10.01 6.31
C GLY A 243 -9.70 -10.84 6.50
N LEU A 244 -9.58 -12.17 6.56
CA LEU A 244 -10.73 -13.06 6.87
C LEU A 244 -11.30 -12.76 8.25
N TRP A 245 -10.45 -12.55 9.24
CA TRP A 245 -10.88 -12.19 10.59
C TRP A 245 -11.59 -10.84 10.61
N VAL A 246 -11.02 -9.80 9.96
CA VAL A 246 -11.61 -8.46 9.87
C VAL A 246 -13.00 -8.49 9.24
N ASN A 247 -13.16 -9.24 8.15
CA ASN A 247 -14.45 -9.38 7.45
C ASN A 247 -15.53 -10.03 8.35
N ALA A 248 -15.12 -10.96 9.21
CA ALA A 248 -16.02 -11.62 10.16
C ALA A 248 -16.28 -10.77 11.43
N HIS A 249 -15.36 -9.85 11.79
CA HIS A 249 -15.39 -9.11 13.06
C HIS A 249 -15.22 -7.59 12.87
N PRO A 250 -16.07 -6.93 12.06
CA PRO A 250 -15.90 -5.51 11.75
C PRO A 250 -16.04 -4.60 12.98
N ALA A 251 -16.91 -4.93 13.93
CA ALA A 251 -17.10 -4.17 15.17
C ALA A 251 -15.86 -4.25 16.09
N GLU A 252 -15.29 -5.45 16.26
CA GLU A 252 -14.07 -5.63 17.06
C GLU A 252 -12.88 -4.92 16.40
N THR A 253 -12.77 -5.02 15.08
CA THR A 253 -11.75 -4.30 14.30
C THR A 253 -11.90 -2.80 14.48
N ALA A 254 -13.13 -2.28 14.43
CA ALA A 254 -13.39 -0.87 14.66
C ALA A 254 -12.97 -0.41 16.06
N ALA A 255 -13.22 -1.22 17.09
CA ALA A 255 -12.80 -0.91 18.46
C ALA A 255 -11.26 -0.81 18.59
N ILE A 256 -10.51 -1.61 17.83
CA ILE A 256 -9.04 -1.59 17.80
C ILE A 256 -8.50 -0.37 17.04
N ILE A 257 -9.14 -0.01 15.92
CA ILE A 257 -8.61 1.00 14.98
C ILE A 257 -9.11 2.42 15.31
N ALA A 258 -10.32 2.59 15.77
CA ALA A 258 -10.93 3.90 16.03
C ALA A 258 -10.03 4.85 16.89
N PRO A 259 -9.43 4.41 18.00
CA PRO A 259 -8.53 5.25 18.79
C PRO A 259 -7.26 5.66 18.03
N LYS A 260 -6.80 4.83 17.10
CA LYS A 260 -5.56 5.06 16.33
C LYS A 260 -5.75 6.07 15.19
N VAL A 261 -6.97 6.14 14.64
CA VAL A 261 -7.32 7.09 13.57
C VAL A 261 -8.04 8.34 14.10
N GLY A 262 -8.43 8.35 15.38
CA GLY A 262 -9.10 9.48 16.03
C GLY A 262 -10.53 9.67 15.54
N LEU A 263 -11.25 8.58 15.24
CA LEU A 263 -12.64 8.59 14.76
C LEU A 263 -13.56 7.85 15.73
N ASP A 264 -14.86 8.16 15.63
CA ASP A 264 -15.90 7.40 16.31
C ASP A 264 -15.93 5.93 15.83
N THR A 265 -16.11 4.99 16.76
CA THR A 265 -16.09 3.55 16.46
C THR A 265 -17.14 3.13 15.44
N ALA A 266 -18.33 3.74 15.45
CA ALA A 266 -19.39 3.43 14.50
C ALA A 266 -19.04 3.88 13.07
N LEU A 267 -18.33 4.99 12.92
CA LEU A 267 -17.82 5.44 11.62
C LEU A 267 -16.74 4.50 11.08
N VAL A 268 -15.84 4.05 11.95
CA VAL A 268 -14.80 3.08 11.59
C VAL A 268 -15.41 1.74 11.24
N GLU A 269 -16.40 1.26 11.97
CA GLU A 269 -17.13 0.02 11.63
C GLU A 269 -17.84 0.15 10.27
N THR A 270 -18.46 1.29 9.98
CA THR A 270 -19.07 1.55 8.67
C THR A 270 -18.03 1.48 7.55
N TRP A 271 -16.83 2.06 7.74
CA TRP A 271 -15.72 1.95 6.81
C TRP A 271 -15.31 0.48 6.61
N PHE A 272 -15.04 -0.26 7.68
CA PHE A 272 -14.61 -1.66 7.56
C PHE A 272 -15.64 -2.56 6.84
N LYS A 273 -16.93 -2.27 6.95
CA LYS A 273 -17.98 -2.98 6.18
C LYS A 273 -17.99 -2.68 4.68
N ARG A 274 -17.29 -1.65 4.21
CA ARG A 274 -17.20 -1.29 2.77
C ARG A 274 -16.12 -2.04 2.02
N VAL A 275 -15.18 -2.67 2.73
CA VAL A 275 -13.97 -3.24 2.15
C VAL A 275 -13.93 -4.76 2.35
N PRO A 276 -13.82 -5.55 1.29
CA PRO A 276 -13.55 -6.98 1.38
C PRO A 276 -12.04 -7.20 1.60
N PHE A 277 -11.60 -7.17 2.86
CA PHE A 277 -10.19 -7.29 3.22
C PHE A 277 -9.61 -8.68 2.94
N GLY A 278 -8.33 -8.74 2.65
CA GLY A 278 -7.53 -9.94 2.52
C GLY A 278 -6.69 -9.98 1.26
N ALA A 279 -5.45 -10.44 1.41
CA ALA A 279 -4.55 -10.60 0.27
C ALA A 279 -5.01 -11.74 -0.66
N VAL A 280 -4.98 -11.46 -1.96
CA VAL A 280 -5.30 -12.41 -3.03
C VAL A 280 -4.16 -12.49 -4.05
N PRO A 281 -4.02 -13.62 -4.78
CA PRO A 281 -3.04 -13.74 -5.84
C PRO A 281 -3.37 -12.79 -7.01
N ILE A 282 -2.33 -12.34 -7.71
CA ILE A 282 -2.49 -11.46 -8.88
C ILE A 282 -2.71 -12.33 -10.11
N ASP A 283 -3.95 -12.41 -10.57
CA ASP A 283 -4.33 -13.09 -11.80
C ASP A 283 -4.32 -12.14 -13.01
N GLU A 284 -4.60 -12.70 -14.21
CA GLU A 284 -4.64 -11.94 -15.47
C GLU A 284 -5.69 -10.81 -15.46
N ARG A 285 -6.82 -10.98 -14.76
CA ARG A 285 -7.86 -9.95 -14.66
C ARG A 285 -7.37 -8.76 -13.86
N ILE A 286 -6.62 -9.02 -12.76
CA ILE A 286 -6.01 -7.98 -11.93
C ILE A 286 -4.96 -7.22 -12.73
N VAL A 287 -4.10 -7.95 -13.48
CA VAL A 287 -3.11 -7.33 -14.37
C VAL A 287 -3.78 -6.47 -15.43
N ALA A 288 -4.83 -6.97 -16.08
CA ALA A 288 -5.57 -6.21 -17.09
C ALA A 288 -6.25 -4.95 -16.51
N SER A 289 -6.82 -5.05 -15.32
CA SER A 289 -7.37 -3.88 -14.61
C SER A 289 -6.30 -2.84 -14.32
N GLN A 290 -5.14 -3.26 -13.82
CA GLN A 290 -4.03 -2.35 -13.54
C GLN A 290 -3.44 -1.73 -14.81
N GLN A 291 -3.39 -2.49 -15.92
CA GLN A 291 -3.00 -1.99 -17.23
C GLN A 291 -3.96 -0.89 -17.71
N ALA A 292 -5.28 -1.07 -17.53
CA ALA A 292 -6.26 -0.06 -17.88
C ALA A 292 -6.07 1.26 -17.09
N VAL A 293 -5.66 1.17 -15.81
CA VAL A 293 -5.30 2.34 -15.01
C VAL A 293 -4.07 3.05 -15.61
N ALA A 294 -3.03 2.30 -15.98
CA ALA A 294 -1.83 2.84 -16.60
C ALA A 294 -2.14 3.52 -17.96
N ASP A 295 -2.93 2.86 -18.80
CA ASP A 295 -3.33 3.38 -20.11
C ASP A 295 -4.17 4.67 -19.99
N ALA A 296 -5.04 4.75 -18.98
CA ALA A 296 -5.83 5.96 -18.72
C ALA A 296 -4.96 7.16 -18.34
N PHE A 297 -3.95 6.97 -17.46
CA PHE A 297 -3.02 8.04 -17.10
C PHE A 297 -2.09 8.44 -18.25
N TYR A 298 -1.67 7.47 -19.07
CA TYR A 298 -0.92 7.77 -20.30
C TYR A 298 -1.75 8.57 -21.29
N GLY A 299 -3.01 8.20 -21.51
CA GLY A 299 -3.93 8.89 -22.44
C GLY A 299 -4.14 10.37 -22.11
N VAL A 300 -4.15 10.73 -20.82
CA VAL A 300 -4.24 12.12 -20.35
C VAL A 300 -2.87 12.77 -20.07
N LYS A 301 -1.77 12.12 -20.45
CA LYS A 301 -0.40 12.61 -20.34
C LYS A 301 0.05 12.90 -18.89
N LEU A 302 -0.53 12.21 -17.91
CA LEU A 302 -0.11 12.29 -16.52
C LEU A 302 1.08 11.38 -16.21
N ILE A 303 1.35 10.38 -17.04
CA ILE A 303 2.62 9.64 -17.08
C ILE A 303 3.29 9.81 -18.46
N PRO A 304 4.66 9.82 -18.52
CA PRO A 304 5.40 10.21 -19.73
C PRO A 304 5.50 9.09 -20.78
N ARG A 305 5.28 7.82 -20.40
CA ARG A 305 5.47 6.66 -21.27
C ARG A 305 4.37 5.61 -21.05
N LYS A 306 4.10 4.83 -22.10
CA LYS A 306 3.27 3.64 -22.01
C LYS A 306 3.99 2.57 -21.16
N LEU A 307 3.23 1.82 -20.38
CA LEU A 307 3.76 0.80 -19.47
C LEU A 307 3.23 -0.58 -19.85
N GLU A 308 4.01 -1.60 -19.54
CA GLU A 308 3.61 -3.00 -19.46
C GLU A 308 3.59 -3.39 -17.97
N VAL A 309 2.41 -3.40 -17.37
CA VAL A 309 2.25 -3.64 -15.93
C VAL A 309 2.75 -5.03 -15.52
N ALA A 310 2.58 -6.01 -16.40
CA ALA A 310 2.99 -7.40 -16.17
C ALA A 310 4.48 -7.55 -15.84
N GLU A 311 5.36 -6.65 -16.31
CA GLU A 311 6.81 -6.68 -16.04
C GLU A 311 7.16 -6.54 -14.55
N ASN A 312 6.26 -5.94 -13.78
CA ASN A 312 6.47 -5.73 -12.34
C ASN A 312 5.70 -6.75 -11.48
N VAL A 313 4.98 -7.69 -12.06
CA VAL A 313 4.30 -8.75 -11.29
C VAL A 313 5.32 -9.80 -10.86
N TRP A 314 5.40 -10.03 -9.56
CA TRP A 314 6.26 -11.05 -8.98
C TRP A 314 5.60 -12.42 -9.07
N ARG A 315 6.33 -13.39 -9.61
CA ARG A 315 5.90 -14.79 -9.70
C ARG A 315 6.89 -15.62 -8.90
N ASP A 316 6.43 -16.16 -7.78
CA ASP A 316 7.26 -16.96 -6.89
C ASP A 316 6.40 -17.98 -6.15
N ARG A 317 6.94 -19.19 -5.97
CA ARG A 317 6.22 -20.30 -5.36
C ARG A 317 5.78 -20.02 -3.92
N ALA A 318 6.61 -19.37 -3.10
CA ALA A 318 6.28 -19.06 -1.71
C ALA A 318 5.11 -18.06 -1.62
N VAL A 319 5.05 -17.09 -2.55
CA VAL A 319 3.94 -16.13 -2.69
C VAL A 319 2.66 -16.83 -3.15
N ASP A 320 2.76 -17.67 -4.17
CA ASP A 320 1.61 -18.39 -4.72
C ASP A 320 1.01 -19.35 -3.68
N GLU A 321 1.85 -20.13 -2.97
CA GLU A 321 1.41 -21.02 -1.88
C GLU A 321 0.79 -20.24 -0.70
N ALA A 322 1.33 -19.08 -0.35
CA ALA A 322 0.79 -18.23 0.72
C ALA A 322 -0.63 -17.75 0.43
N LEU A 323 -0.94 -17.47 -0.83
CA LEU A 323 -2.21 -16.94 -1.28
C LEU A 323 -3.19 -18.01 -1.79
N ALA A 324 -2.72 -19.19 -2.15
CA ALA A 324 -3.55 -20.33 -2.60
C ALA A 324 -4.20 -21.11 -1.43
N ALA A 325 -3.64 -21.07 -0.21
CA ALA A 325 -4.18 -21.83 0.92
C ALA A 325 -5.64 -21.43 1.20
N LYS A 326 -6.51 -22.44 1.35
CA LYS A 326 -7.96 -22.28 1.62
C LYS A 326 -8.24 -21.92 3.08
#